data_1134490c26fad4dcb6ee25e20ee45e2b
#
_entry.id   1134490c26fad4dcb6ee25e20ee45e2b
#
_cell.length_a   1.000
_cell.length_b   1.000
_cell.length_c   1.000
_cell.angle_alpha   90.00
_cell.angle_beta   90.00
_cell.angle_gamma   90.00
#
_symmetry.space_group_name_H-M   'P 1'
#
loop_
_entity.id
_entity.type
_entity.pdbx_description
1 polymer ?
#
loop_
_entity_poly.entity_id
_entity_poly.type
_entity_poly.pdbx_seq_one_letter_code
_entity_poly.pdbx_strand_id
1 'polypeptide(L)'
;MTKIAVIDYGMGNLHSVSKALEEVSTTEEIIVTSDPETIKRADKIVLPGVGAIKDCLDAFSDDLRSVTLDLIRNKPTFAICVGMQMLLESSEENGGVKCLNILDGRIVKIPGTKEIKVPHMGWNKINYLSDHFLWRN
;
A
#
# COMPACT_ATOMS: atom_id res chain seq x y z
N MET A 1 -1.18 19.16 14.50
CA MET A 1 -0.37 17.93 14.48
C MET A 1 -0.85 17.13 13.29
N THR A 2 0.03 16.77 12.36
CA THR A 2 -0.31 16.00 11.16
C THR A 2 -0.71 14.59 11.55
N LYS A 3 -1.85 14.12 11.02
CA LYS A 3 -2.39 12.77 11.29
C LYS A 3 -2.12 11.86 10.11
N ILE A 4 -1.55 10.69 10.38
CA ILE A 4 -1.29 9.64 9.40
C ILE A 4 -2.16 8.43 9.73
N ALA A 5 -3.11 8.10 8.86
CA ALA A 5 -3.95 6.92 9.03
C ALA A 5 -3.30 5.72 8.33
N VAL A 6 -3.02 4.68 9.09
CA VAL A 6 -2.68 3.35 8.59
C VAL A 6 -3.98 2.56 8.48
N ILE A 7 -4.37 2.23 7.26
CA ILE A 7 -5.65 1.59 6.99
C ILE A 7 -5.64 0.14 7.45
N ASP A 8 -6.53 -0.16 8.39
CA ASP A 8 -6.80 -1.53 8.86
C ASP A 8 -8.04 -2.09 8.16
N TYR A 9 -7.82 -2.87 7.13
CA TYR A 9 -8.87 -3.62 6.43
C TYR A 9 -8.77 -5.15 6.69
N GLY A 10 -8.06 -5.53 7.77
CA GLY A 10 -7.87 -6.93 8.17
C GLY A 10 -6.66 -7.62 7.55
N MET A 11 -5.92 -6.94 6.66
CA MET A 11 -4.74 -7.49 6.00
C MET A 11 -3.56 -6.52 6.13
N GLY A 12 -2.37 -7.06 6.37
CA GLY A 12 -1.16 -6.25 6.50
C GLY A 12 -0.42 -6.49 7.81
N ASN A 13 0.88 -6.18 7.82
CA ASN A 13 1.66 -6.17 9.06
C ASN A 13 1.54 -4.77 9.72
N LEU A 14 0.34 -4.49 10.25
CA LEU A 14 -0.03 -3.19 10.80
C LEU A 14 0.91 -2.76 11.94
N HIS A 15 1.29 -3.70 12.80
CA HIS A 15 2.18 -3.42 13.93
C HIS A 15 3.56 -2.96 13.46
N SER A 16 4.17 -3.67 12.53
CA SER A 16 5.49 -3.30 12.00
C SER A 16 5.45 -1.96 11.25
N VAL A 17 4.39 -1.72 10.48
CA VAL A 17 4.21 -0.46 9.75
C VAL A 17 4.02 0.71 10.71
N SER A 18 3.13 0.58 11.71
CA SER A 18 2.91 1.66 12.67
C SER A 18 4.15 1.96 13.50
N LYS A 19 4.87 0.94 13.97
CA LYS A 19 6.11 1.12 14.73
C LYS A 19 7.22 1.78 13.91
N ALA A 20 7.38 1.40 12.64
CA ALA A 20 8.35 2.06 11.77
C ALA A 20 8.00 3.54 11.53
N LEU A 21 6.72 3.86 11.36
CA LEU A 21 6.26 5.24 11.22
C LEU A 21 6.46 6.05 12.52
N GLU A 22 6.10 5.48 13.68
CA GLU A 22 6.31 6.10 14.97
C GLU A 22 7.79 6.43 15.24
N GLU A 23 8.70 5.52 14.87
CA GLU A 23 10.14 5.68 15.07
C GLU A 23 10.72 6.87 14.28
N VAL A 24 10.23 7.10 13.07
CA VAL A 24 10.72 8.18 12.21
C VAL A 24 9.89 9.48 12.33
N SER A 25 8.75 9.42 13.00
CA SER A 25 7.87 10.57 13.19
C SER A 25 8.31 11.39 14.39
N THR A 26 8.37 12.70 14.21
CA THR A 26 8.73 13.63 15.30
C THR A 26 7.53 14.40 15.84
N THR A 27 6.54 14.66 15.00
CA THR A 27 5.38 15.50 15.31
C THR A 27 4.07 14.93 14.77
N GLU A 28 4.12 13.83 14.05
CA GLU A 28 2.95 13.19 13.44
C GLU A 28 2.27 12.24 14.44
N GLU A 29 0.94 12.18 14.37
CA GLU A 29 0.12 11.20 15.07
C GLU A 29 -0.15 10.01 14.14
N ILE A 30 0.29 8.82 14.52
CA ILE A 30 0.09 7.58 13.76
C ILE A 30 -1.16 6.89 14.30
N ILE A 31 -2.16 6.67 13.44
CA ILE A 31 -3.45 6.09 13.82
C ILE A 31 -3.70 4.84 12.96
N VAL A 32 -3.70 3.66 13.57
CA VAL A 32 -4.15 2.42 12.90
C VAL A 32 -5.66 2.34 13.07
N THR A 33 -6.41 2.31 11.97
CA THR A 33 -7.87 2.40 12.06
C THR A 33 -8.59 1.79 10.85
N SER A 34 -9.76 1.20 11.13
CA SER A 34 -10.77 0.79 10.14
C SER A 34 -11.97 1.75 10.11
N ASP A 35 -11.99 2.78 10.96
CA ASP A 35 -13.10 3.73 11.04
C ASP A 35 -13.03 4.77 9.91
N PRO A 36 -14.00 4.80 8.98
CA PRO A 36 -14.04 5.73 7.87
C PRO A 36 -13.97 7.20 8.28
N GLU A 37 -14.57 7.58 9.41
CA GLU A 37 -14.59 8.97 9.87
C GLU A 37 -13.22 9.41 10.40
N THR A 38 -12.49 8.53 11.04
CA THR A 38 -11.10 8.77 11.45
C THR A 38 -10.19 8.90 10.23
N ILE A 39 -10.37 8.03 9.22
CA ILE A 39 -9.60 8.07 7.97
C ILE A 39 -9.84 9.37 7.22
N LYS A 40 -11.09 9.85 7.13
CA LYS A 40 -11.43 11.13 6.50
C LYS A 40 -10.70 12.33 7.13
N ARG A 41 -10.45 12.27 8.44
CA ARG A 41 -9.77 13.33 9.19
C ARG A 41 -8.24 13.27 9.15
N ALA A 42 -7.68 12.19 8.62
CA ALA A 42 -6.23 12.08 8.47
C ALA A 42 -5.71 12.99 7.34
N ASP A 43 -4.49 13.47 7.49
CA ASP A 43 -3.80 14.30 6.49
C ASP A 43 -3.08 13.46 5.45
N LYS A 44 -2.62 12.28 5.84
CA LYS A 44 -1.88 11.33 4.99
C LYS A 44 -2.41 9.91 5.22
N ILE A 45 -2.29 9.08 4.19
CA ILE A 45 -2.77 7.70 4.19
C ILE A 45 -1.59 6.73 4.02
N VAL A 46 -1.60 5.65 4.78
CA VAL A 46 -0.73 4.49 4.54
C VAL A 46 -1.62 3.28 4.27
N LEU A 47 -1.44 2.68 3.11
CA LEU A 47 -2.17 1.49 2.68
C LEU A 47 -1.22 0.28 2.69
N PRO A 48 -1.20 -0.52 3.75
CA PRO A 48 -0.41 -1.73 3.81
C PRO A 48 -1.09 -2.87 3.02
N GLY A 49 -0.37 -3.95 2.76
CA GLY A 49 -0.93 -5.17 2.20
C GLY A 49 0.09 -6.28 2.21
N VAL A 50 -0.34 -7.49 2.55
CA VAL A 50 0.48 -8.71 2.55
C VAL A 50 -0.34 -9.90 2.06
N GLY A 51 0.32 -10.96 1.62
CA GLY A 51 -0.34 -12.17 1.15
C GLY A 51 -0.82 -12.08 -0.30
N ALA A 52 -1.89 -12.76 -0.64
CA ALA A 52 -2.45 -12.77 -1.98
C ALA A 52 -3.29 -11.50 -2.24
N ILE A 53 -3.15 -10.94 -3.43
CA ILE A 53 -3.87 -9.70 -3.81
C ILE A 53 -5.38 -9.86 -3.75
N LYS A 54 -5.89 -11.05 -4.13
CA LYS A 54 -7.32 -11.36 -4.05
C LYS A 54 -7.84 -11.29 -2.62
N ASP A 55 -7.11 -11.86 -1.67
CA ASP A 55 -7.49 -11.87 -0.26
C ASP A 55 -7.53 -10.45 0.32
N CYS A 56 -6.58 -9.62 -0.08
CA CYS A 56 -6.57 -8.20 0.29
C CYS A 56 -7.78 -7.44 -0.28
N LEU A 57 -8.14 -7.68 -1.54
CA LEU A 57 -9.29 -7.05 -2.18
C LEU A 57 -10.62 -7.51 -1.56
N ASP A 58 -10.74 -8.80 -1.25
CA ASP A 58 -11.93 -9.39 -0.64
C ASP A 58 -12.12 -8.93 0.82
N ALA A 59 -11.03 -8.73 1.55
CA ALA A 59 -11.07 -8.22 2.92
C ALA A 59 -11.46 -6.74 3.01
N PHE A 60 -11.33 -6.00 1.92
CA PHE A 60 -11.59 -4.56 1.87
C PHE A 60 -13.10 -4.30 1.73
N SER A 61 -13.80 -4.05 2.83
CA SER A 61 -15.24 -3.77 2.82
C SER A 61 -15.59 -2.58 1.91
N ASP A 62 -16.77 -2.58 1.34
CA ASP A 62 -17.19 -1.57 0.35
C ASP A 62 -17.15 -0.15 0.93
N ASP A 63 -17.61 0.05 2.16
CA ASP A 63 -17.60 1.36 2.82
C ASP A 63 -16.17 1.87 3.04
N LEU A 64 -15.30 1.03 3.61
CA LEU A 64 -13.91 1.36 3.86
C LEU A 64 -13.15 1.61 2.55
N ARG A 65 -13.40 0.76 1.54
CA ARG A 65 -12.85 0.90 0.19
C ARG A 65 -13.24 2.23 -0.45
N SER A 66 -14.52 2.56 -0.45
CA SER A 66 -15.02 3.81 -1.05
C SER A 66 -14.35 5.03 -0.44
N VAL A 67 -14.32 5.13 0.88
CA VAL A 67 -13.67 6.24 1.59
C VAL A 67 -12.18 6.29 1.31
N THR A 68 -11.51 5.14 1.36
CA THR A 68 -10.05 5.09 1.13
C THR A 68 -9.69 5.50 -0.30
N LEU A 69 -10.46 5.06 -1.31
CA LEU A 69 -10.22 5.43 -2.71
C LEU A 69 -10.42 6.92 -2.98
N ASP A 70 -11.43 7.54 -2.38
CA ASP A 70 -11.63 8.98 -2.49
C ASP A 70 -10.45 9.77 -1.89
N LEU A 71 -9.92 9.30 -0.77
CA LEU A 71 -8.82 9.97 -0.10
C LEU A 71 -7.47 9.76 -0.81
N ILE A 72 -7.21 8.58 -1.35
CA ILE A 72 -5.99 8.29 -2.12
C ILE A 72 -5.83 9.26 -3.31
N ARG A 73 -6.93 9.65 -3.94
CA ARG A 73 -6.90 10.61 -5.06
C ARG A 73 -6.56 12.05 -4.63
N ASN A 74 -6.79 12.39 -3.37
CA ASN A 74 -6.76 13.77 -2.88
C ASN A 74 -5.73 14.01 -1.76
N LYS A 75 -5.14 12.96 -1.18
CA LYS A 75 -4.19 13.06 -0.07
C LYS A 75 -2.90 12.30 -0.37
N PRO A 76 -1.77 12.76 0.16
CA PRO A 76 -0.53 12.01 0.10
C PRO A 76 -0.73 10.60 0.63
N THR A 77 -0.43 9.61 -0.20
CA THR A 77 -0.62 8.20 0.13
C THR A 77 0.66 7.41 -0.07
N PHE A 78 1.00 6.60 0.91
CA PHE A 78 2.09 5.63 0.84
C PHE A 78 1.53 4.21 0.86
N ALA A 79 1.54 3.56 -0.29
CA ALA A 79 1.06 2.19 -0.43
C ALA A 79 2.23 1.21 -0.42
N ILE A 80 2.12 0.14 0.37
CA ILE A 80 3.22 -0.78 0.65
C ILE A 80 2.87 -2.19 0.13
N CYS A 81 3.78 -2.76 -0.68
CA CYS A 81 3.71 -4.13 -1.18
C CYS A 81 2.36 -4.40 -1.89
N VAL A 82 1.56 -5.35 -1.42
CA VAL A 82 0.25 -5.67 -2.00
C VAL A 82 -0.71 -4.47 -1.94
N GLY A 83 -0.59 -3.60 -0.94
CA GLY A 83 -1.32 -2.34 -0.89
C GLY A 83 -1.08 -1.45 -2.13
N MET A 84 0.18 -1.36 -2.58
CA MET A 84 0.52 -0.67 -3.84
C MET A 84 -0.03 -1.43 -5.05
N GLN A 85 0.11 -2.74 -5.07
CA GLN A 85 -0.34 -3.58 -6.19
C GLN A 85 -1.85 -3.46 -6.42
N MET A 86 -2.65 -3.39 -5.36
CA MET A 86 -4.10 -3.20 -5.46
C MET A 86 -4.51 -1.92 -6.19
N LEU A 87 -3.66 -0.88 -6.22
CA LEU A 87 -3.99 0.39 -6.88
C LEU A 87 -3.97 0.32 -8.40
N LEU A 88 -3.35 -0.70 -9.00
CA LEU A 88 -3.25 -0.89 -10.44
C LEU A 88 -4.58 -1.42 -11.03
N GLU A 89 -4.62 -1.64 -12.35
CA GLU A 89 -5.84 -2.10 -13.05
C GLU A 89 -6.15 -3.58 -12.77
N SER A 90 -5.12 -4.42 -12.79
CA SER A 90 -5.27 -5.87 -12.66
C SER A 90 -3.98 -6.57 -12.25
N SER A 91 -4.10 -7.82 -11.83
CA SER A 91 -2.98 -8.72 -11.52
C SER A 91 -3.18 -10.07 -12.21
N GLU A 92 -2.09 -10.69 -12.65
CA GLU A 92 -2.07 -12.09 -13.14
C GLU A 92 -2.17 -13.11 -12.02
N GLU A 93 -2.03 -12.70 -10.75
CA GLU A 93 -2.12 -13.56 -9.59
C GLU A 93 -3.49 -14.24 -9.51
N ASN A 94 -3.55 -15.44 -8.96
CA ASN A 94 -4.79 -16.21 -8.78
C ASN A 94 -5.62 -16.43 -10.07
N GLY A 95 -4.96 -16.47 -11.23
CA GLY A 95 -5.65 -16.68 -12.52
C GLY A 95 -6.27 -15.41 -13.13
N GLY A 96 -5.90 -14.26 -12.61
CA GLY A 96 -6.37 -12.95 -13.05
C GLY A 96 -7.36 -12.31 -12.09
N VAL A 97 -6.98 -11.17 -11.53
CA VAL A 97 -7.78 -10.41 -10.57
C VAL A 97 -7.89 -8.95 -11.03
N LYS A 98 -9.12 -8.42 -11.05
CA LYS A 98 -9.33 -6.97 -11.22
C LYS A 98 -8.98 -6.27 -9.91
N CYS A 99 -8.19 -5.20 -10.01
CA CYS A 99 -7.77 -4.38 -8.89
C CYS A 99 -8.58 -3.07 -8.81
N LEU A 100 -8.08 -2.09 -8.07
CA LEU A 100 -8.84 -0.87 -7.74
C LEU A 100 -8.81 0.19 -8.87
N ASN A 101 -7.95 0.01 -9.87
CA ASN A 101 -7.87 0.87 -11.06
C ASN A 101 -7.72 2.37 -10.73
N ILE A 102 -6.80 2.70 -9.83
CA ILE A 102 -6.41 4.08 -9.49
C ILE A 102 -5.22 4.54 -10.34
N LEU A 103 -4.31 3.62 -10.62
CA LEU A 103 -3.12 3.81 -11.42
C LEU A 103 -3.18 2.91 -12.64
N ASP A 104 -2.74 3.43 -13.78
CA ASP A 104 -2.61 2.65 -15.01
C ASP A 104 -1.56 1.56 -14.88
N GLY A 105 -1.81 0.42 -15.51
CA GLY A 105 -0.90 -0.70 -15.55
C GLY A 105 -1.41 -1.95 -14.85
N ARG A 106 -0.62 -3.01 -14.94
CA ARG A 106 -0.98 -4.32 -14.39
C ARG A 106 0.19 -5.00 -13.73
N ILE A 107 -0.11 -5.85 -12.76
CA ILE A 107 0.85 -6.72 -12.10
C ILE A 107 1.04 -7.99 -12.94
N VAL A 108 2.27 -8.24 -13.33
CA VAL A 108 2.66 -9.43 -14.09
C VAL A 108 3.67 -10.26 -13.30
N LYS A 109 3.65 -11.56 -13.51
CA LYS A 109 4.63 -12.45 -12.89
C LYS A 109 6.03 -12.14 -13.40
N ILE A 110 6.99 -12.01 -12.49
CA ILE A 110 8.40 -11.88 -12.85
C ILE A 110 8.82 -13.15 -13.61
N PRO A 111 9.39 -13.03 -14.82
CA PRO A 111 9.86 -14.21 -15.55
C PRO A 111 11.02 -14.85 -14.79
N GLY A 112 10.76 -16.07 -14.28
CA GLY A 112 11.80 -16.86 -13.62
C GLY A 112 12.82 -17.37 -14.62
N THR A 113 14.09 -17.31 -14.26
CA THR A 113 15.21 -17.92 -14.99
C THR A 113 15.96 -18.87 -14.07
N LYS A 114 17.01 -19.53 -14.57
CA LYS A 114 17.90 -20.32 -13.72
C LYS A 114 18.57 -19.46 -12.64
N GLU A 115 18.72 -18.17 -12.89
CA GLU A 115 19.40 -17.21 -12.01
C GLU A 115 18.41 -16.38 -11.17
N ILE A 116 17.18 -16.20 -11.64
CA ILE A 116 16.13 -15.43 -10.96
C ILE A 116 15.09 -16.39 -10.39
N LYS A 117 15.11 -16.54 -9.07
CA LYS A 117 14.09 -17.31 -8.35
C LYS A 117 12.81 -16.47 -8.19
N VAL A 118 11.66 -17.12 -8.33
CA VAL A 118 10.35 -16.53 -8.05
C VAL A 118 9.65 -17.42 -7.01
N PRO A 119 9.22 -16.88 -5.86
CA PRO A 119 9.23 -15.46 -5.47
C PRO A 119 10.64 -14.90 -5.26
N HIS A 120 10.83 -13.63 -5.64
CA HIS A 120 12.07 -12.90 -5.45
C HIS A 120 12.09 -12.26 -4.05
N MET A 121 12.92 -12.80 -3.16
CA MET A 121 13.03 -12.32 -1.77
C MET A 121 14.51 -12.06 -1.44
N GLY A 122 14.75 -10.95 -0.76
CA GLY A 122 16.11 -10.58 -0.32
C GLY A 122 16.36 -9.08 -0.40
N TRP A 123 17.58 -8.69 -0.06
CA TRP A 123 18.05 -7.31 -0.15
C TRP A 123 18.52 -7.00 -1.57
N ASN A 124 18.05 -5.89 -2.11
CA ASN A 124 18.42 -5.38 -3.42
C ASN A 124 18.79 -3.90 -3.39
N LYS A 125 19.57 -3.50 -4.39
CA LYS A 125 19.88 -2.09 -4.62
C LYS A 125 18.71 -1.40 -5.33
N ILE A 126 18.43 -0.16 -4.95
CA ILE A 126 17.49 0.72 -5.62
C ILE A 126 18.29 1.75 -6.42
N ASN A 127 17.96 1.89 -7.71
CA ASN A 127 18.51 2.93 -8.56
C ASN A 127 17.44 3.99 -8.79
N TYR A 128 17.75 5.24 -8.50
CA TYR A 128 16.86 6.37 -8.76
C TYR A 128 16.92 6.72 -10.25
N LEU A 129 15.79 6.66 -10.91
CA LEU A 129 15.68 6.98 -12.34
C LEU A 129 15.25 8.44 -12.57
N SER A 130 14.75 9.11 -11.55
CA SER A 130 14.33 10.51 -11.60
C SER A 130 14.57 11.18 -10.25
N ASP A 131 14.71 12.51 -10.26
CA ASP A 131 14.76 13.30 -9.05
C ASP A 131 13.37 13.37 -8.41
N HIS A 132 13.27 12.94 -7.15
CA HIS A 132 12.03 12.98 -6.38
C HIS A 132 12.33 13.28 -4.91
N PHE A 133 11.47 14.06 -4.26
CA PHE A 133 11.70 14.51 -2.88
C PHE A 133 11.85 13.35 -1.87
N LEU A 134 11.26 12.18 -2.11
CA LEU A 134 11.42 10.98 -1.28
C LEU A 134 12.84 10.42 -1.27
N TRP A 135 13.67 10.80 -2.25
CA TRP A 135 15.05 10.33 -2.38
C TRP A 135 16.09 11.40 -2.02
N ARG A 136 15.64 12.57 -1.58
CA ARG A 136 16.54 13.65 -1.13
C ARG A 136 16.79 13.46 0.36
N ASN A 137 18.08 13.29 0.72
CA ASN A 137 18.52 13.31 2.12
C ASN A 137 18.56 14.75 2.65
#